data_0cb93882e87196ee600478ab2694e7ba
#
_entry.id   0cb93882e87196ee600478ab2694e7ba
#
_cell.length_a   1.000
_cell.length_b   1.000
_cell.length_c   1.000
_cell.angle_alpha   90.00
_cell.angle_beta   90.00
_cell.angle_gamma   90.00
#
_symmetry.space_group_name_H-M   'P 1'
#
loop_
_entity.id
_entity.type
_entity.pdbx_description
1 polymer ?
#
loop_
_entity_poly.entity_id
_entity_poly.type
_entity_poly.pdbx_seq_one_letter_code
_entity_poly.pdbx_strand_id
1 'polypeptide(L)'
;DVVDRRKFINHNTAHNFKIKFWDKLEELGIDTHIILGNHDTYYKNTNEVNAIQNLNLGKVKTYTRATEVNLGGLDILFIPWICEDNIEDTLYQIDNSTSQIAMGHLEIKGFEMHKGVVNEHGLDREQFKRFEKVMSGHFHKKSDDGLIYYLGTQYQIMWSDYNCPKGFHVFDTDTRELE
;
A
#
# COMPACT_ATOMS: atom_id res chain seq x y z
N ASP A 1 0.81 -3.78 3.42
CA ASP A 1 1.56 -4.86 4.12
C ASP A 1 1.34 -6.19 3.40
N VAL A 2 2.41 -6.89 3.13
CA VAL A 2 2.40 -8.25 2.55
C VAL A 2 2.62 -9.29 3.64
N VAL A 3 3.39 -8.94 4.68
CA VAL A 3 3.64 -9.80 5.83
C VAL A 3 3.06 -9.18 7.11
N ASP A 4 2.70 -10.05 8.07
CA ASP A 4 2.13 -9.60 9.34
C ASP A 4 3.18 -9.13 10.36
N ARG A 5 4.37 -9.73 10.34
CA ARG A 5 5.40 -9.49 11.35
C ARG A 5 6.69 -8.93 10.78
N ARG A 6 7.07 -7.75 11.21
CA ARG A 6 8.28 -7.02 10.78
C ARG A 6 9.58 -7.84 10.78
N LYS A 7 9.79 -8.66 11.79
CA LYS A 7 11.09 -9.27 12.10
C LYS A 7 11.15 -10.78 11.86
N PHE A 8 10.05 -11.38 11.47
CA PHE A 8 9.98 -12.82 11.43
C PHE A 8 9.00 -13.33 10.38
N ILE A 9 9.45 -14.26 9.56
CA ILE A 9 8.61 -15.09 8.71
C ILE A 9 9.04 -16.55 8.87
N ASN A 10 8.08 -17.43 9.07
CA ASN A 10 8.34 -18.86 9.14
C ASN A 10 8.70 -19.39 7.75
N HIS A 11 9.72 -20.25 7.65
CA HIS A 11 10.19 -20.82 6.36
C HIS A 11 9.09 -21.52 5.58
N ASN A 12 8.22 -22.30 6.24
CA ASN A 12 7.09 -22.96 5.58
C ASN A 12 6.07 -21.95 5.06
N THR A 13 5.82 -20.87 5.80
CA THR A 13 4.96 -19.77 5.36
C THR A 13 5.55 -19.07 4.14
N ALA A 14 6.84 -18.73 4.17
CA ALA A 14 7.54 -18.11 3.04
C ALA A 14 7.51 -19.00 1.78
N HIS A 15 7.78 -20.29 1.95
CA HIS A 15 7.72 -21.27 0.86
C HIS A 15 6.31 -21.37 0.26
N ASN A 16 5.27 -21.56 1.09
CA ASN A 16 3.90 -21.65 0.61
C ASN A 16 3.41 -20.36 -0.04
N PHE A 17 3.80 -19.20 0.49
CA PHE A 17 3.48 -17.91 -0.09
C PHE A 17 4.07 -17.78 -1.49
N LYS A 18 5.35 -18.18 -1.66
CA LYS A 18 5.98 -18.19 -2.97
C LYS A 18 5.19 -19.07 -3.95
N ILE A 19 5.07 -20.37 -3.68
CA ILE A 19 4.53 -21.33 -4.66
C ILE A 19 3.02 -21.21 -4.89
N LYS A 20 2.25 -20.73 -3.90
CA LYS A 20 0.78 -20.65 -3.99
C LYS A 20 0.28 -19.29 -4.46
N PHE A 21 1.10 -18.25 -4.39
CA PHE A 21 0.71 -16.91 -4.75
C PHE A 21 1.63 -16.30 -5.81
N TRP A 22 2.92 -16.09 -5.50
CA TRP A 22 3.82 -15.37 -6.42
C TRP A 22 4.09 -16.13 -7.70
N ASP A 23 4.41 -17.42 -7.63
CA ASP A 23 4.65 -18.23 -8.81
C ASP A 23 3.39 -18.29 -9.69
N LYS A 24 2.19 -18.21 -9.09
CA LYS A 24 0.93 -18.17 -9.86
C LYS A 24 0.72 -16.85 -10.57
N LEU A 25 1.08 -15.71 -9.96
CA LEU A 25 1.02 -14.42 -10.64
C LEU A 25 2.00 -14.38 -11.83
N GLU A 26 3.20 -14.94 -11.66
CA GLU A 26 4.19 -15.03 -12.73
C GLU A 26 3.73 -15.98 -13.86
N GLU A 27 3.18 -17.17 -13.54
CA GLU A 27 2.59 -18.09 -14.50
C GLU A 27 1.45 -17.47 -15.32
N LEU A 28 0.64 -16.59 -14.69
CA LEU A 28 -0.44 -15.84 -15.34
C LEU A 28 0.04 -14.62 -16.14
N GLY A 29 1.33 -14.29 -16.08
CA GLY A 29 1.90 -13.13 -16.76
C GLY A 29 1.46 -11.78 -16.15
N ILE A 30 1.08 -11.76 -14.87
CA ILE A 30 0.65 -10.54 -14.19
C ILE A 30 1.87 -9.72 -13.76
N ASP A 31 1.99 -8.49 -14.30
CA ASP A 31 3.02 -7.55 -13.87
C ASP A 31 2.69 -7.06 -12.46
N THR A 32 3.55 -7.42 -11.50
CA THR A 32 3.26 -7.25 -10.08
C THR A 32 4.13 -6.17 -9.46
N HIS A 33 3.48 -5.20 -8.83
CA HIS A 33 4.08 -4.08 -8.14
C HIS A 33 3.73 -4.12 -6.65
N ILE A 34 4.72 -3.93 -5.78
CA ILE A 34 4.51 -3.89 -4.33
C ILE A 34 4.99 -2.55 -3.76
N ILE A 35 4.08 -1.86 -3.11
CA ILE A 35 4.37 -0.71 -2.25
C ILE A 35 4.55 -1.25 -0.82
N LEU A 36 5.70 -0.99 -0.22
CA LEU A 36 5.98 -1.47 1.15
C LEU A 36 5.04 -0.85 2.17
N GLY A 37 4.50 -1.69 3.04
CA GLY A 37 3.78 -1.27 4.23
C GLY A 37 4.67 -1.30 5.48
N ASN A 38 4.13 -0.81 6.59
CA ASN A 38 4.88 -0.71 7.84
C ASN A 38 5.22 -2.07 8.47
N HIS A 39 4.50 -3.14 8.16
CA HIS A 39 4.82 -4.50 8.59
C HIS A 39 5.83 -5.21 7.70
N ASP A 40 6.07 -4.72 6.48
CA ASP A 40 7.05 -5.30 5.57
C ASP A 40 8.49 -4.92 5.93
N THR A 41 8.70 -3.84 6.70
CA THR A 41 10.01 -3.29 7.05
C THR A 41 10.52 -3.81 8.40
N TYR A 42 11.83 -4.11 8.50
CA TYR A 42 12.43 -4.56 9.76
C TYR A 42 12.56 -3.43 10.78
N TYR A 43 13.09 -2.29 10.37
CA TYR A 43 13.23 -1.09 11.18
C TYR A 43 12.02 -0.17 11.02
N LYS A 44 11.77 0.69 12.02
CA LYS A 44 10.67 1.67 11.96
C LYS A 44 11.05 2.95 11.21
N ASN A 45 12.34 3.22 11.11
CA ASN A 45 12.89 4.48 10.61
C ASN A 45 13.44 4.39 9.17
N THR A 46 13.47 3.21 8.56
CA THR A 46 13.93 3.02 7.18
C THR A 46 13.23 1.84 6.50
N ASN A 47 13.07 1.91 5.18
CA ASN A 47 12.52 0.86 4.32
C ASN A 47 13.61 -0.03 3.68
N GLU A 48 14.89 0.19 3.97
CA GLU A 48 15.99 -0.52 3.32
C GLU A 48 16.00 -2.02 3.61
N VAL A 49 15.73 -2.39 4.87
CA VAL A 49 15.65 -3.81 5.24
C VAL A 49 14.19 -4.22 5.32
N ASN A 50 13.74 -4.98 4.33
CA ASN A 50 12.34 -5.38 4.20
C ASN A 50 12.17 -6.84 3.79
N ALA A 51 11.02 -7.41 4.16
CA ALA A 51 10.70 -8.80 3.90
C ALA A 51 10.60 -9.11 2.40
N ILE A 52 10.09 -8.19 1.60
CA ILE A 52 9.78 -8.43 0.18
C ILE A 52 11.06 -8.65 -0.62
N GLN A 53 12.04 -7.77 -0.47
CA GLN A 53 13.34 -7.93 -1.13
C GLN A 53 14.09 -9.17 -0.63
N ASN A 54 14.01 -9.47 0.68
CA ASN A 54 14.65 -10.64 1.28
C ASN A 54 14.01 -11.97 0.84
N LEU A 55 12.71 -11.99 0.54
CA LEU A 55 12.02 -13.18 0.02
C LEU A 55 12.37 -13.48 -1.44
N ASN A 56 12.96 -12.53 -2.17
CA ASN A 56 13.35 -12.67 -3.56
C ASN A 56 12.23 -13.26 -4.45
N LEU A 57 11.15 -12.52 -4.59
CA LEU A 57 9.91 -12.97 -5.24
C LEU A 57 9.93 -12.86 -6.78
N GLY A 58 11.06 -13.12 -7.41
CA GLY A 58 11.17 -13.16 -8.88
C GLY A 58 11.05 -11.78 -9.54
N LYS A 59 10.10 -11.63 -10.48
CA LYS A 59 9.93 -10.38 -11.27
C LYS A 59 9.13 -9.28 -10.57
N VAL A 60 8.82 -9.43 -9.29
CA VAL A 60 8.08 -8.43 -8.52
C VAL A 60 8.87 -7.12 -8.41
N LYS A 61 8.22 -6.02 -8.76
CA LYS A 61 8.78 -4.67 -8.60
C LYS A 61 8.40 -4.14 -7.22
N THR A 62 9.40 -3.86 -6.39
CA THR A 62 9.20 -3.39 -5.00
C THR A 62 9.62 -1.94 -4.86
N TYR A 63 8.75 -1.13 -4.28
CA TYR A 63 8.96 0.31 -4.09
C TYR A 63 9.24 0.61 -2.62
N THR A 64 10.45 1.08 -2.36
CA THR A 64 10.94 1.47 -1.02
C THR A 64 10.92 2.97 -0.80
N ARG A 65 10.79 3.76 -1.88
CA ARG A 65 10.69 5.23 -1.89
C ARG A 65 9.54 5.67 -2.81
N ALA A 66 9.06 6.89 -2.61
CA ALA A 66 8.04 7.48 -3.48
C ALA A 66 8.55 7.50 -4.93
N THR A 67 7.76 6.94 -5.85
CA THR A 67 8.18 6.72 -7.23
C THR A 67 7.00 6.87 -8.19
N GLU A 68 7.15 7.65 -9.25
CA GLU A 68 6.18 7.69 -10.34
C GLU A 68 6.31 6.45 -11.22
N VAL A 69 5.20 5.82 -11.51
CA VAL A 69 5.11 4.59 -12.31
C VAL A 69 4.02 4.74 -13.35
N ASN A 70 4.33 4.48 -14.61
CA ASN A 70 3.33 4.46 -15.66
C ASN A 70 2.69 3.07 -15.77
N LEU A 71 1.38 2.98 -15.56
CA LEU A 71 0.59 1.78 -15.71
C LEU A 71 -0.55 2.04 -16.69
N GLY A 72 -0.56 1.32 -17.81
CA GLY A 72 -1.61 1.46 -18.81
C GLY A 72 -1.72 2.88 -19.40
N GLY A 73 -0.63 3.64 -19.48
CA GLY A 73 -0.63 5.03 -19.96
C GLY A 73 -0.94 6.08 -18.89
N LEU A 74 -1.22 5.65 -17.66
CA LEU A 74 -1.49 6.53 -16.52
C LEU A 74 -0.27 6.61 -15.60
N ASP A 75 0.18 7.82 -15.30
CA ASP A 75 1.21 8.06 -14.31
C ASP A 75 0.59 8.05 -12.90
N ILE A 76 1.12 7.19 -12.05
CA ILE A 76 0.68 6.98 -10.68
C ILE A 76 1.87 7.18 -9.74
N LEU A 77 1.71 7.99 -8.72
CA LEU A 77 2.71 8.12 -7.65
C LEU A 77 2.53 6.98 -6.63
N PHE A 78 3.49 6.06 -6.58
CA PHE A 78 3.55 5.02 -5.56
C PHE A 78 4.26 5.53 -4.31
N ILE A 79 3.60 5.45 -3.15
CA ILE A 79 4.10 5.97 -1.88
C ILE A 79 4.17 4.83 -0.87
N PRO A 80 5.36 4.26 -0.59
CA PRO A 80 5.53 3.25 0.44
C PRO A 80 5.35 3.84 1.84
N TRP A 81 5.42 2.99 2.86
CA TRP A 81 5.39 3.43 4.25
C TRP A 81 6.37 4.60 4.48
N ILE A 82 5.83 5.68 5.02
CA ILE A 82 6.59 6.90 5.28
C ILE A 82 7.26 6.77 6.65
N CYS A 83 8.57 6.98 6.67
CA CYS A 83 9.41 6.88 7.85
C CYS A 83 10.45 8.01 7.86
N GLU A 84 11.25 8.09 8.93
CA GLU A 84 12.25 9.15 9.12
C GLU A 84 13.21 9.31 7.93
N ASP A 85 13.63 8.18 7.33
CA ASP A 85 14.59 8.16 6.22
C ASP A 85 14.03 8.68 4.89
N ASN A 86 12.71 8.66 4.69
CA ASN A 86 12.10 8.99 3.40
C ASN A 86 11.05 10.11 3.43
N ILE A 87 10.75 10.67 4.60
CA ILE A 87 9.64 11.63 4.74
C ILE A 87 9.85 12.90 3.92
N GLU A 88 11.06 13.48 3.95
CA GLU A 88 11.34 14.74 3.23
C GLU A 88 11.20 14.55 1.72
N ASP A 89 11.82 13.48 1.18
CA ASP A 89 11.72 13.13 -0.23
C ASP A 89 10.28 12.80 -0.63
N THR A 90 9.56 12.05 0.21
CA THR A 90 8.15 11.70 -0.05
C THR A 90 7.26 12.93 -0.10
N LEU A 91 7.39 13.86 0.83
CA LEU A 91 6.62 15.10 0.81
C LEU A 91 6.96 15.96 -0.42
N TYR A 92 8.23 16.03 -0.78
CA TYR A 92 8.64 16.69 -2.03
C TYR A 92 7.97 16.07 -3.25
N GLN A 93 7.94 14.73 -3.35
CA GLN A 93 7.28 14.02 -4.46
C GLN A 93 5.76 14.25 -4.46
N ILE A 94 5.11 14.23 -3.30
CA ILE A 94 3.68 14.55 -3.17
C ILE A 94 3.38 15.94 -3.73
N ASP A 95 4.21 16.93 -3.42
CA ASP A 95 4.00 18.32 -3.84
C ASP A 95 4.33 18.56 -5.33
N ASN A 96 5.31 17.85 -5.90
CA ASN A 96 5.89 18.17 -7.21
C ASN A 96 5.66 17.12 -8.30
N SER A 97 5.17 15.91 -7.98
CA SER A 97 4.84 14.88 -8.95
C SER A 97 3.84 15.38 -10.00
N THR A 98 3.94 14.88 -11.22
CA THR A 98 2.97 15.16 -12.29
C THR A 98 1.80 14.18 -12.30
N SER A 99 1.88 13.10 -11.52
CA SER A 99 0.84 12.08 -11.41
C SER A 99 -0.47 12.66 -10.90
N GLN A 100 -1.59 12.25 -11.49
CA GLN A 100 -2.94 12.61 -11.05
C GLN A 100 -3.47 11.65 -9.97
N ILE A 101 -2.94 10.44 -9.93
CA ILE A 101 -3.33 9.38 -8.99
C ILE A 101 -2.15 9.10 -8.05
N ALA A 102 -2.46 8.84 -6.77
CA ALA A 102 -1.50 8.29 -5.83
C ALA A 102 -1.98 6.95 -5.28
N MET A 103 -1.06 6.01 -5.13
CA MET A 103 -1.30 4.75 -4.42
C MET A 103 -0.26 4.59 -3.32
N GLY A 104 -0.69 4.29 -2.10
CA GLY A 104 0.26 4.23 -1.00
C GLY A 104 -0.14 3.33 0.15
N HIS A 105 0.76 3.29 1.14
CA HIS A 105 0.49 2.71 2.45
C HIS A 105 0.58 3.82 3.49
N LEU A 106 -0.51 4.60 3.61
CA LEU A 106 -0.51 5.91 4.22
C LEU A 106 -1.24 5.90 5.57
N GLU A 107 -0.72 6.69 6.50
CA GLU A 107 -1.41 7.04 7.73
C GLU A 107 -1.91 8.48 7.62
N ILE A 108 -3.23 8.65 7.49
CA ILE A 108 -3.85 9.97 7.28
C ILE A 108 -4.85 10.24 8.42
N LYS A 109 -4.83 11.47 8.94
CA LYS A 109 -5.74 11.91 10.00
C LYS A 109 -7.20 11.90 9.54
N GLY A 110 -8.09 11.61 10.49
CA GLY A 110 -9.53 11.72 10.29
C GLY A 110 -10.22 10.47 9.80
N PHE A 111 -9.46 9.42 9.43
CA PHE A 111 -10.02 8.13 9.02
C PHE A 111 -10.09 7.14 10.18
N GLU A 112 -11.07 6.25 10.16
CA GLU A 112 -11.17 5.17 11.14
C GLU A 112 -10.10 4.09 10.88
N MET A 113 -9.22 3.88 11.85
CA MET A 113 -8.28 2.75 11.85
C MET A 113 -9.02 1.41 11.99
N HIS A 114 -10.00 1.38 12.90
CA HIS A 114 -10.95 0.29 13.12
C HIS A 114 -12.22 0.86 13.76
N LYS A 115 -13.27 0.05 13.82
CA LYS A 115 -14.62 0.49 14.21
C LYS A 115 -14.62 1.37 15.47
N GLY A 116 -15.02 2.63 15.29
CA GLY A 116 -15.17 3.61 16.36
C GLY A 116 -13.89 4.29 16.82
N VAL A 117 -12.72 4.00 16.20
CA VAL A 117 -11.44 4.62 16.55
C VAL A 117 -10.90 5.40 15.35
N VAL A 118 -10.99 6.72 15.43
CA VAL A 118 -10.48 7.64 14.42
C VAL A 118 -8.99 7.90 14.68
N ASN A 119 -8.20 7.88 13.62
CA ASN A 119 -6.78 8.24 13.66
C ASN A 119 -6.61 9.76 13.78
N GLU A 120 -5.91 10.22 14.80
CA GLU A 120 -5.60 11.63 15.03
C GLU A 120 -4.16 11.99 14.60
N HIS A 121 -3.40 11.02 14.11
CA HIS A 121 -1.99 11.17 13.74
C HIS A 121 -1.78 11.03 12.22
N GLY A 122 -0.53 11.18 11.77
CA GLY A 122 -0.15 11.03 10.38
C GLY A 122 -0.29 12.30 9.55
N LEU A 123 -0.36 12.14 8.24
CA LEU A 123 -0.43 13.23 7.28
C LEU A 123 -1.80 13.90 7.26
N ASP A 124 -1.81 15.19 6.90
CA ASP A 124 -3.06 15.88 6.68
C ASP A 124 -3.60 15.60 5.27
N ARG A 125 -4.93 15.48 5.16
CA ARG A 125 -5.66 15.33 3.89
C ARG A 125 -5.28 16.38 2.86
N GLU A 126 -5.04 17.62 3.32
CA GLU A 126 -4.71 18.77 2.48
C GLU A 126 -3.44 18.57 1.64
N GLN A 127 -2.50 17.75 2.09
CA GLN A 127 -1.28 17.41 1.35
C GLN A 127 -1.58 16.63 0.06
N PHE A 128 -2.73 15.98 -0.02
CA PHE A 128 -3.14 15.15 -1.15
C PHE A 128 -4.14 15.82 -2.10
N LYS A 129 -4.58 17.04 -1.83
CA LYS A 129 -5.65 17.73 -2.59
C LYS A 129 -5.37 17.96 -4.08
N ARG A 130 -4.10 17.86 -4.49
CA ARG A 130 -3.70 17.99 -5.89
C ARG A 130 -4.00 16.74 -6.72
N PHE A 131 -4.13 15.58 -6.08
CA PHE A 131 -4.48 14.34 -6.75
C PHE A 131 -5.99 14.27 -7.03
N GLU A 132 -6.32 13.61 -8.12
CA GLU A 132 -7.70 13.26 -8.45
C GLU A 132 -8.24 12.17 -7.53
N LYS A 133 -7.38 11.18 -7.23
CA LYS A 133 -7.70 10.04 -6.36
C LYS A 133 -6.44 9.53 -5.65
N VAL A 134 -6.60 9.20 -4.38
CA VAL A 134 -5.57 8.57 -3.56
C VAL A 134 -6.09 7.24 -3.03
N MET A 135 -5.44 6.14 -3.37
CA MET A 135 -5.79 4.81 -2.90
C MET A 135 -4.76 4.35 -1.88
N SER A 136 -5.21 3.93 -0.70
CA SER A 136 -4.30 3.56 0.38
C SER A 136 -4.64 2.22 1.03
N GLY A 137 -3.60 1.46 1.34
CA GLY A 137 -3.65 0.41 2.36
C GLY A 137 -3.52 0.98 3.77
N HIS A 138 -3.04 0.19 4.71
CA HIS A 138 -2.80 0.46 6.13
C HIS A 138 -4.03 0.27 7.01
N PHE A 139 -5.12 1.02 6.83
CA PHE A 139 -6.33 0.81 7.62
C PHE A 139 -7.14 -0.36 7.07
N HIS A 140 -7.55 -1.25 7.97
CA HIS A 140 -8.22 -2.50 7.60
C HIS A 140 -9.67 -2.33 7.14
N LYS A 141 -10.29 -1.21 7.50
CA LYS A 141 -11.66 -0.89 7.11
C LYS A 141 -11.67 -0.13 5.79
N LYS A 142 -12.52 -0.56 4.84
CA LYS A 142 -12.80 0.23 3.64
C LYS A 142 -13.51 1.53 4.03
N SER A 143 -12.98 2.66 3.59
CA SER A 143 -13.58 3.99 3.79
C SER A 143 -13.08 4.96 2.73
N ASP A 144 -13.87 5.99 2.43
CA ASP A 144 -13.45 7.06 1.54
C ASP A 144 -14.11 8.40 1.91
N ASP A 145 -13.54 9.49 1.42
CA ASP A 145 -14.05 10.85 1.55
C ASP A 145 -14.21 11.56 0.19
N GLY A 146 -14.19 10.79 -0.90
CA GLY A 146 -14.27 11.27 -2.28
C GLY A 146 -12.91 11.60 -2.91
N LEU A 147 -11.84 11.76 -2.12
CA LEU A 147 -10.46 11.94 -2.58
C LEU A 147 -9.59 10.76 -2.17
N ILE A 148 -9.63 10.42 -0.89
CA ILE A 148 -8.80 9.37 -0.28
C ILE A 148 -9.66 8.13 -0.06
N TYR A 149 -9.20 7.01 -0.62
CA TYR A 149 -9.85 5.71 -0.58
C TYR A 149 -8.97 4.72 0.18
N TYR A 150 -9.33 4.37 1.43
CA TYR A 150 -8.75 3.23 2.11
C TYR A 150 -9.40 1.97 1.59
N LEU A 151 -8.59 1.10 0.99
CA LEU A 151 -9.06 -0.10 0.29
C LEU A 151 -9.48 -1.22 1.26
N GLY A 152 -9.02 -1.14 2.50
CA GLY A 152 -9.24 -2.18 3.49
C GLY A 152 -8.36 -3.41 3.24
N THR A 153 -8.71 -4.53 3.88
CA THR A 153 -8.00 -5.80 3.74
C THR A 153 -8.82 -6.82 2.94
N GLN A 154 -8.14 -7.79 2.32
CA GLN A 154 -8.77 -8.81 1.49
C GLN A 154 -9.59 -9.82 2.31
N TYR A 155 -9.26 -10.01 3.58
CA TYR A 155 -9.94 -10.89 4.53
C TYR A 155 -9.84 -10.33 5.95
N GLN A 156 -10.59 -10.90 6.87
CA GLN A 156 -10.56 -10.49 8.28
C GLN A 156 -9.26 -10.98 8.94
N ILE A 157 -8.44 -10.05 9.40
CA ILE A 157 -7.14 -10.32 10.04
C ILE A 157 -7.27 -10.27 11.58
N MET A 158 -8.09 -9.36 12.08
CA MET A 158 -8.28 -9.11 13.51
C MET A 158 -9.75 -9.22 13.93
N TRP A 159 -10.02 -9.36 15.22
CA TRP A 159 -11.39 -9.34 15.76
C TRP A 159 -12.14 -8.03 15.46
N SER A 160 -11.44 -6.91 15.37
CA SER A 160 -12.02 -5.63 14.97
C SER A 160 -12.55 -5.62 13.54
N ASP A 161 -12.12 -6.56 12.69
CA ASP A 161 -12.56 -6.71 11.30
C ASP A 161 -13.88 -7.50 11.17
N TYR A 162 -14.43 -7.99 12.28
CA TYR A 162 -15.65 -8.78 12.26
C TYR A 162 -16.82 -8.01 11.62
N ASN A 163 -17.50 -8.63 10.67
CA ASN A 163 -18.57 -8.04 9.87
C ASN A 163 -18.17 -6.81 9.03
N CYS A 164 -16.87 -6.56 8.81
CA CYS A 164 -16.44 -5.58 7.82
C CYS A 164 -16.42 -6.21 6.42
N PRO A 165 -16.96 -5.56 5.38
CA PRO A 165 -16.78 -6.00 3.99
C PRO A 165 -15.30 -6.08 3.64
N LYS A 166 -14.89 -7.17 2.99
CA LYS A 166 -13.51 -7.46 2.61
C LYS A 166 -13.46 -7.87 1.13
N GLY A 167 -12.34 -7.62 0.47
CA GLY A 167 -12.16 -7.97 -0.93
C GLY A 167 -10.90 -7.36 -1.52
N PHE A 168 -10.82 -7.39 -2.83
CA PHE A 168 -9.84 -6.68 -3.62
C PHE A 168 -10.57 -5.67 -4.52
N HIS A 169 -9.82 -4.76 -5.09
CA HIS A 169 -10.36 -3.72 -5.96
C HIS A 169 -9.82 -3.84 -7.37
N VAL A 170 -10.61 -3.45 -8.33
CA VAL A 170 -10.20 -3.25 -9.72
C VAL A 170 -10.24 -1.76 -10.00
N PHE A 171 -9.12 -1.22 -10.45
CA PHE A 171 -9.01 0.17 -10.87
C PHE A 171 -8.76 0.22 -12.38
N ASP A 172 -9.69 0.81 -13.10
CA ASP A 172 -9.57 1.03 -14.53
C ASP A 172 -8.77 2.32 -14.80
N THR A 173 -7.64 2.19 -15.49
CA THR A 173 -6.74 3.32 -15.75
C THR A 173 -7.28 4.30 -16.79
N ASP A 174 -8.20 3.88 -17.65
CA ASP A 174 -8.79 4.74 -18.67
C ASP A 174 -9.99 5.52 -18.12
N THR A 175 -10.92 4.82 -17.43
CA THR A 175 -12.13 5.44 -16.89
C THR A 175 -11.96 6.05 -15.51
N ARG A 176 -10.90 5.71 -14.79
CA ARG A 176 -10.64 6.09 -13.38
C ARG A 176 -11.63 5.49 -12.38
N GLU A 177 -12.41 4.51 -12.79
CA GLU A 177 -13.35 3.82 -11.91
C GLU A 177 -12.64 2.84 -10.99
N LEU A 178 -13.11 2.77 -9.76
CA LEU A 178 -12.64 1.86 -8.71
C LEU A 178 -13.79 1.01 -8.21
N GLU A 179 -13.73 -0.30 -8.47
CA GLU A 179 -14.74 -1.29 -8.06
C GLU A 179 -14.26 -2.15 -6.87
#